data_b061132166582b6903564c7ab2d23342
#
_entry.id   b061132166582b6903564c7ab2d23342
#
_cell.length_a   1.000
_cell.length_b   1.000
_cell.length_c   1.000
_cell.angle_alpha   90.00
_cell.angle_beta   90.00
_cell.angle_gamma   90.00
#
_symmetry.space_group_name_H-M   'P 1'
#
loop_
_entity.id
_entity.type
_entity.pdbx_description
1 polymer ?
#
loop_
_entity_poly.entity_id
_entity_poly.type
_entity_poly.pdbx_seq_one_letter_code
_entity_poly.pdbx_strand_id
1 'polypeptide(L)'
;MSCILNPSHSISKKMISLKRYTLLIILLSACILSTAQKRLKTPLAFVPADSVVLWGESYNDLRGMALRVNKTLQARAVKPVGKAYKKALKAWKEETLPTATLTGACEKGLSERMLRNALLIEQAGGLFLESADSRFMDLSERVLWGDLMREVISPSPVSFEKHTASQALVDATGMIYATSGEDLWVNLFTNSTTHVLSDELNIIVDQMTGMPLEGRVKIRLTGYSRGRFHVRLHVRIPGWAVGRFEPKEKYVFSNDAKVDGVETGAASPITKTPTFYINGRESLTSVVENGYFVIDRTWNSGDEVMVEFPMLPYFVKEVGKDSASVAACHLFRGVLEYVPQQSDKDFRLSPNVGLKETESEDGVPLYEIKDAKENVVTFAPYISVW
;
A
#
# COMPACT_ATOMS: atom_id res chain seq x y z
N MET A 1 55.18 1.75 35.86
CA MET A 1 54.42 2.90 35.34
C MET A 1 53.33 2.37 34.46
N SER A 2 52.12 2.25 35.00
CA SER A 2 50.94 1.70 34.33
C SER A 2 50.07 2.85 33.85
N CYS A 3 49.78 2.90 32.55
CA CYS A 3 48.79 3.81 31.97
C CYS A 3 47.43 3.12 31.97
N ILE A 4 46.51 3.62 32.77
CA ILE A 4 45.10 3.23 32.81
C ILE A 4 44.39 4.01 31.70
N LEU A 5 43.87 3.35 30.68
CA LEU A 5 43.00 3.91 29.68
C LEU A 5 41.56 3.89 30.19
N ASN A 6 40.92 5.05 30.17
CA ASN A 6 39.61 5.34 30.74
C ASN A 6 38.50 5.01 29.71
N PRO A 7 37.53 4.08 29.97
CA PRO A 7 36.52 3.65 28.99
C PRO A 7 35.26 4.53 28.88
N SER A 8 35.25 5.73 29.50
CA SER A 8 34.00 6.52 29.64
C SER A 8 33.58 7.35 28.42
N HIS A 9 34.40 7.47 27.38
CA HIS A 9 34.05 8.33 26.22
C HIS A 9 33.28 7.64 25.08
N SER A 10 33.26 6.30 25.04
CA SER A 10 32.55 5.55 24.00
C SER A 10 31.03 5.36 24.27
N ILE A 11 30.65 5.30 25.54
CA ILE A 11 29.26 5.08 25.97
C ILE A 11 28.40 6.33 25.77
N SER A 12 29.00 7.53 26.00
CA SER A 12 28.29 8.80 25.84
C SER A 12 27.86 9.09 24.40
N LYS A 13 28.71 8.80 23.40
CA LYS A 13 28.38 9.02 21.99
C LYS A 13 27.28 8.09 21.47
N LYS A 14 27.23 6.82 21.92
CA LYS A 14 26.16 5.87 21.57
C LYS A 14 24.82 6.27 22.21
N MET A 15 24.81 6.72 23.44
CA MET A 15 23.59 7.20 24.13
C MET A 15 23.02 8.48 23.50
N ILE A 16 23.85 9.38 23.03
CA ILE A 16 23.43 10.63 22.37
C ILE A 16 22.82 10.30 20.99
N SER A 17 23.39 9.33 20.25
CA SER A 17 22.84 8.84 19.00
C SER A 17 21.45 8.19 19.21
N LEU A 18 21.34 7.29 20.20
CA LEU A 18 20.07 6.61 20.50
C LEU A 18 18.95 7.60 20.90
N LYS A 19 19.27 8.61 21.71
CA LYS A 19 18.31 9.66 22.09
C LYS A 19 17.88 10.54 20.90
N ARG A 20 18.74 10.76 19.91
CA ARG A 20 18.37 11.48 18.68
C ARG A 20 17.44 10.66 17.80
N TYR A 21 17.66 9.35 17.68
CA TYR A 21 16.76 8.47 16.93
C TYR A 21 15.40 8.31 17.62
N THR A 22 15.37 8.17 18.95
CA THR A 22 14.09 8.13 19.70
C THR A 22 13.33 9.44 19.60
N LEU A 23 14.02 10.58 19.62
CA LEU A 23 13.38 11.90 19.46
C LEU A 23 12.84 12.09 18.02
N LEU A 24 13.54 11.59 17.01
CA LEU A 24 13.08 11.62 15.60
C LEU A 24 11.84 10.73 15.38
N ILE A 25 11.81 9.56 16.01
CA ILE A 25 10.65 8.64 15.96
C ILE A 25 9.45 9.25 16.71
N ILE A 26 9.68 9.90 17.85
CA ILE A 26 8.62 10.60 18.61
C ILE A 26 8.11 11.83 17.83
N LEU A 27 8.98 12.57 17.15
CA LEU A 27 8.60 13.70 16.29
C LEU A 27 7.83 13.22 15.04
N LEU A 28 8.23 12.11 14.42
CA LEU A 28 7.47 11.47 13.32
C LEU A 28 6.11 10.96 13.78
N SER A 29 6.02 10.35 14.97
CA SER A 29 4.73 9.90 15.52
C SER A 29 3.87 11.05 16.03
N ALA A 30 4.44 12.13 16.54
CA ALA A 30 3.71 13.32 16.99
C ALA A 30 3.22 14.19 15.82
N CYS A 31 3.95 14.25 14.69
CA CYS A 31 3.45 14.90 13.47
C CYS A 31 2.24 14.17 12.84
N ILE A 32 2.08 12.87 13.08
CA ILE A 32 0.91 12.09 12.64
C ILE A 32 -0.36 12.43 13.46
N LEU A 33 -0.21 13.03 14.64
CA LEU A 33 -1.32 13.27 15.60
C LEU A 33 -1.81 14.71 15.70
N SER A 34 -1.21 15.68 15.05
CA SER A 34 -1.46 17.11 15.36
C SER A 34 -1.51 18.06 14.17
N THR A 35 -1.88 17.61 12.97
CA THR A 35 -2.27 18.58 11.95
C THR A 35 -3.79 18.76 11.98
N ALA A 36 -4.22 19.88 12.53
CA ALA A 36 -5.57 20.39 12.24
C ALA A 36 -5.74 20.34 10.71
N GLN A 37 -6.68 19.55 10.24
CA GLN A 37 -6.96 19.29 8.84
C GLN A 37 -7.11 20.64 8.12
N LYS A 38 -6.06 21.05 7.39
CA LYS A 38 -6.09 22.29 6.62
C LYS A 38 -7.15 22.09 5.55
N ARG A 39 -8.26 22.79 5.68
CA ARG A 39 -9.37 22.65 4.74
C ARG A 39 -8.86 23.04 3.36
N LEU A 40 -8.95 22.12 2.41
CA LEU A 40 -8.56 22.37 1.03
C LEU A 40 -9.37 23.57 0.50
N LYS A 41 -8.73 24.47 -0.22
CA LYS A 41 -9.38 25.65 -0.81
C LYS A 41 -10.38 25.25 -1.88
N THR A 42 -10.04 24.23 -2.65
CA THR A 42 -10.87 23.62 -3.69
C THR A 42 -11.27 22.22 -3.23
N PRO A 43 -12.49 21.74 -3.52
CA PRO A 43 -12.89 20.38 -3.21
C PRO A 43 -11.96 19.36 -3.87
N LEU A 44 -11.60 18.32 -3.12
CA LEU A 44 -10.83 17.20 -3.64
C LEU A 44 -11.74 16.35 -4.53
N ALA A 45 -11.29 16.01 -5.72
CA ALA A 45 -12.00 15.17 -6.67
C ALA A 45 -11.07 14.13 -7.28
N PHE A 46 -11.59 12.94 -7.55
CA PHE A 46 -10.86 11.96 -8.33
C PHE A 46 -10.79 12.38 -9.80
N VAL A 47 -9.66 12.09 -10.44
CA VAL A 47 -9.52 12.20 -11.87
C VAL A 47 -10.44 11.17 -12.52
N PRO A 48 -11.26 11.55 -13.52
CA PRO A 48 -12.20 10.63 -14.16
C PRO A 48 -11.50 9.36 -14.69
N ALA A 49 -12.06 8.19 -14.38
CA ALA A 49 -11.45 6.90 -14.74
C ALA A 49 -11.30 6.70 -16.25
N ASP A 50 -12.15 7.30 -17.07
CA ASP A 50 -12.09 7.27 -18.52
C ASP A 50 -10.94 8.11 -19.11
N SER A 51 -10.43 9.07 -18.34
CA SER A 51 -9.22 9.82 -18.71
C SER A 51 -7.92 9.12 -18.30
N VAL A 52 -7.99 8.03 -17.55
CA VAL A 52 -6.83 7.23 -17.12
C VAL A 52 -6.68 6.04 -18.06
N VAL A 53 -5.60 6.02 -18.82
CA VAL A 53 -5.21 4.90 -19.66
C VAL A 53 -4.27 4.01 -18.88
N LEU A 54 -4.69 2.78 -18.60
CA LEU A 54 -3.84 1.76 -18.00
C LEU A 54 -3.08 1.03 -19.11
N TRP A 55 -1.82 0.73 -18.87
CA TRP A 55 -0.96 0.01 -19.80
C TRP A 55 0.01 -0.91 -19.03
N GLY A 56 0.63 -1.82 -19.75
CA GLY A 56 1.52 -2.84 -19.20
C GLY A 56 0.92 -4.24 -19.32
N GLU A 57 1.75 -5.22 -19.10
CA GLU A 57 1.37 -6.63 -19.16
C GLU A 57 1.07 -7.16 -17.77
N SER A 58 0.24 -8.22 -17.72
CA SER A 58 0.02 -8.99 -16.51
C SER A 58 -0.74 -8.24 -15.39
N TYR A 59 -0.24 -8.30 -14.17
CA TYR A 59 -0.88 -7.78 -12.95
C TYR A 59 -1.08 -6.26 -12.91
N ASN A 60 -0.36 -5.51 -13.77
CA ASN A 60 -0.48 -4.06 -13.83
C ASN A 60 -1.70 -3.58 -14.65
N ASP A 61 -2.37 -4.47 -15.36
CA ASP A 61 -3.58 -4.16 -16.11
C ASP A 61 -4.85 -4.62 -15.37
N LEU A 62 -5.09 -4.01 -14.22
CA LEU A 62 -6.25 -4.29 -13.37
C LEU A 62 -7.58 -4.17 -14.13
N ARG A 63 -7.70 -3.14 -14.98
CA ARG A 63 -8.90 -2.91 -15.78
C ARG A 63 -9.06 -3.96 -16.85
N GLY A 64 -8.01 -4.32 -17.56
CA GLY A 64 -8.02 -5.37 -18.59
C GLY A 64 -8.42 -6.71 -18.01
N MET A 65 -7.93 -7.08 -16.84
CA MET A 65 -8.35 -8.31 -16.16
C MET A 65 -9.83 -8.30 -15.81
N ALA A 66 -10.35 -7.22 -15.25
CA ALA A 66 -11.78 -7.10 -14.95
C ALA A 66 -12.64 -7.12 -16.22
N LEU A 67 -12.20 -6.47 -17.30
CA LEU A 67 -12.92 -6.43 -18.57
C LEU A 67 -12.92 -7.77 -19.32
N ARG A 68 -12.02 -8.71 -19.00
CA ARG A 68 -12.12 -10.10 -19.48
C ARG A 68 -13.36 -10.81 -18.92
N VAL A 69 -13.75 -10.46 -17.69
CA VAL A 69 -14.97 -11.01 -17.06
C VAL A 69 -16.22 -10.41 -17.71
N ASN A 70 -16.24 -9.09 -17.87
CA ASN A 70 -17.35 -8.39 -18.54
C ASN A 70 -16.85 -7.12 -19.23
N LYS A 71 -16.91 -7.12 -20.57
CA LYS A 71 -16.42 -6.02 -21.44
C LYS A 71 -17.23 -4.72 -21.32
N THR A 72 -18.43 -4.76 -20.71
CA THR A 72 -19.31 -3.60 -20.60
C THR A 72 -19.12 -2.82 -19.30
N LEU A 73 -18.22 -3.27 -18.40
CA LEU A 73 -17.98 -2.60 -17.13
C LEU A 73 -17.43 -1.17 -17.35
N GLN A 74 -18.01 -0.24 -16.62
CA GLN A 74 -17.57 1.14 -16.57
C GLN A 74 -17.34 1.54 -15.13
N ALA A 75 -16.32 2.35 -14.88
CA ALA A 75 -16.03 2.87 -13.55
C ALA A 75 -17.17 3.80 -13.10
N ARG A 76 -17.65 3.54 -11.90
CA ARG A 76 -18.63 4.40 -11.24
C ARG A 76 -17.90 5.51 -10.49
N ALA A 77 -18.38 6.74 -10.62
CA ALA A 77 -17.78 7.85 -9.91
C ALA A 77 -18.04 7.74 -8.40
N VAL A 78 -16.97 7.76 -7.61
CA VAL A 78 -17.05 7.87 -6.16
C VAL A 78 -17.37 9.29 -5.79
N LYS A 79 -18.37 9.47 -4.91
CA LYS A 79 -18.82 10.78 -4.47
C LYS A 79 -18.30 11.10 -3.06
N PRO A 80 -17.93 12.38 -2.78
CA PRO A 80 -17.58 12.80 -1.44
C PRO A 80 -18.80 12.66 -0.52
N VAL A 81 -18.57 12.33 0.75
CA VAL A 81 -19.64 12.18 1.76
C VAL A 81 -20.18 13.53 2.24
N GLY A 82 -19.50 14.62 1.98
CA GLY A 82 -19.93 15.98 2.23
C GLY A 82 -20.30 16.25 3.69
N LYS A 83 -21.47 16.86 3.92
CA LYS A 83 -21.94 17.18 5.27
C LYS A 83 -22.08 15.97 6.19
N ALA A 84 -22.20 14.75 5.63
CA ALA A 84 -22.30 13.52 6.40
C ALA A 84 -20.94 12.97 6.88
N TYR A 85 -19.81 13.64 6.59
CA TYR A 85 -18.46 13.15 6.88
C TYR A 85 -18.27 12.62 8.31
N LYS A 86 -18.67 13.40 9.32
CA LYS A 86 -18.54 12.96 10.72
C LYS A 86 -19.32 11.66 11.02
N LYS A 87 -20.54 11.54 10.47
CA LYS A 87 -21.37 10.34 10.62
C LYS A 87 -20.76 9.17 9.84
N ALA A 88 -20.34 9.40 8.62
CA ALA A 88 -19.68 8.38 7.79
C ALA A 88 -18.37 7.90 8.41
N LEU A 89 -17.53 8.80 8.93
CA LEU A 89 -16.29 8.44 9.61
C LEU A 89 -16.56 7.65 10.92
N LYS A 90 -17.63 7.96 11.63
CA LYS A 90 -18.04 7.18 12.80
C LYS A 90 -18.46 5.77 12.40
N ALA A 91 -19.35 5.64 11.40
CA ALA A 91 -19.76 4.34 10.88
C ALA A 91 -18.57 3.53 10.33
N TRP A 92 -17.65 4.18 9.63
CA TRP A 92 -16.39 3.54 9.19
C TRP A 92 -15.62 2.91 10.35
N LYS A 93 -15.41 3.66 11.44
CA LYS A 93 -14.65 3.18 12.61
C LYS A 93 -15.37 2.10 13.41
N GLU A 94 -16.69 2.22 13.57
CA GLU A 94 -17.49 1.37 14.46
C GLU A 94 -18.08 0.15 13.74
N GLU A 95 -18.35 0.25 12.44
CA GLU A 95 -19.06 -0.78 11.69
C GLU A 95 -18.20 -1.41 10.57
N THR A 96 -17.51 -0.58 9.77
CA THR A 96 -16.78 -1.06 8.59
C THR A 96 -15.40 -1.60 8.94
N LEU A 97 -14.57 -0.80 9.59
CA LEU A 97 -13.19 -1.16 9.91
C LEU A 97 -13.08 -2.42 10.79
N PRO A 98 -13.95 -2.66 11.81
CA PRO A 98 -13.92 -3.89 12.58
C PRO A 98 -14.22 -5.16 11.77
N THR A 99 -14.87 -5.06 10.61
CA THR A 99 -15.12 -6.20 9.73
C THR A 99 -13.98 -6.45 8.72
N ALA A 100 -13.00 -5.56 8.63
CA ALA A 100 -11.86 -5.73 7.73
C ALA A 100 -11.02 -6.95 8.15
N THR A 101 -10.68 -7.78 7.15
CA THR A 101 -9.80 -8.93 7.27
C THR A 101 -8.41 -8.59 6.72
N LEU A 102 -7.52 -9.56 6.69
CA LEU A 102 -6.17 -9.41 6.13
C LEU A 102 -6.18 -9.07 4.63
N THR A 103 -7.17 -9.57 3.89
CA THR A 103 -7.23 -9.44 2.42
C THR A 103 -8.49 -8.75 1.92
N GLY A 104 -9.43 -8.42 2.81
CA GLY A 104 -10.71 -7.86 2.40
C GLY A 104 -11.60 -7.43 3.56
N ALA A 105 -12.88 -7.70 3.43
CA ALA A 105 -13.88 -7.41 4.45
C ALA A 105 -14.82 -8.61 4.65
N CYS A 106 -15.04 -8.98 5.90
CA CYS A 106 -15.99 -10.00 6.32
C CYS A 106 -15.54 -11.47 6.12
N GLU A 107 -15.76 -12.29 7.14
CA GLU A 107 -15.48 -13.74 7.16
C GLU A 107 -16.67 -14.59 6.68
N LYS A 108 -17.82 -13.96 6.36
CA LYS A 108 -19.04 -14.65 5.93
C LYS A 108 -18.96 -15.04 4.45
N GLY A 109 -19.98 -15.72 3.96
CA GLY A 109 -20.02 -16.31 2.62
C GLY A 109 -19.52 -15.41 1.49
N LEU A 110 -19.04 -16.01 0.40
CA LEU A 110 -18.31 -15.33 -0.68
C LEU A 110 -19.08 -14.15 -1.29
N SER A 111 -20.40 -14.31 -1.53
CA SER A 111 -21.25 -13.24 -2.11
C SER A 111 -21.31 -12.02 -1.21
N GLU A 112 -21.54 -12.19 0.10
CA GLU A 112 -21.56 -11.09 1.05
C GLU A 112 -20.19 -10.41 1.16
N ARG A 113 -19.11 -11.20 1.13
CA ARG A 113 -17.75 -10.70 1.17
C ARG A 113 -17.43 -9.81 -0.03
N MET A 114 -17.80 -10.21 -1.25
CA MET A 114 -17.57 -9.41 -2.45
C MET A 114 -18.35 -8.09 -2.44
N LEU A 115 -19.62 -8.14 -2.02
CA LEU A 115 -20.42 -6.92 -1.86
C LEU A 115 -19.85 -5.97 -0.81
N ARG A 116 -19.39 -6.48 0.33
CA ARG A 116 -18.77 -5.66 1.37
C ARG A 116 -17.45 -5.06 0.93
N ASN A 117 -16.64 -5.81 0.18
CA ASN A 117 -15.40 -5.31 -0.41
C ASN A 117 -15.68 -4.14 -1.37
N ALA A 118 -16.68 -4.27 -2.24
CA ALA A 118 -17.09 -3.19 -3.14
C ALA A 118 -17.56 -1.94 -2.37
N LEU A 119 -18.41 -2.11 -1.36
CA LEU A 119 -18.88 -1.02 -0.49
C LEU A 119 -17.72 -0.38 0.29
N LEU A 120 -16.77 -1.17 0.76
CA LEU A 120 -15.59 -0.66 1.48
C LEU A 120 -14.77 0.27 0.60
N ILE A 121 -14.51 -0.10 -0.66
CA ILE A 121 -13.81 0.75 -1.62
C ILE A 121 -14.57 2.07 -1.85
N GLU A 122 -15.87 2.01 -2.07
CA GLU A 122 -16.71 3.20 -2.25
C GLU A 122 -16.68 4.13 -1.02
N GLN A 123 -16.86 3.57 0.17
CA GLN A 123 -16.81 4.33 1.43
C GLN A 123 -15.42 4.93 1.67
N ALA A 124 -14.36 4.16 1.46
CA ALA A 124 -12.99 4.63 1.60
C ALA A 124 -12.72 5.82 0.67
N GLY A 125 -13.10 5.70 -0.61
CA GLY A 125 -12.97 6.78 -1.58
C GLY A 125 -13.75 8.04 -1.17
N GLY A 126 -14.98 7.89 -0.74
CA GLY A 126 -15.81 9.01 -0.27
C GLY A 126 -15.25 9.73 0.96
N LEU A 127 -14.67 8.98 1.90
CA LEU A 127 -13.99 9.54 3.08
C LEU A 127 -12.63 10.17 2.73
N PHE A 128 -11.92 9.59 1.78
CA PHE A 128 -10.68 10.17 1.26
C PHE A 128 -10.94 11.55 0.64
N LEU A 129 -11.98 11.72 -0.17
CA LEU A 129 -12.32 13.00 -0.81
C LEU A 129 -12.60 14.12 0.19
N GLU A 130 -12.91 13.81 1.45
CA GLU A 130 -13.11 14.81 2.50
C GLU A 130 -11.85 15.08 3.35
N SER A 131 -10.89 14.15 3.36
CA SER A 131 -9.81 14.18 4.34
C SER A 131 -8.41 14.15 3.73
N ALA A 132 -8.25 13.67 2.50
CA ALA A 132 -6.97 13.35 1.89
C ALA A 132 -6.08 12.41 2.76
N ASP A 133 -6.70 11.52 3.56
CA ASP A 133 -6.00 10.61 4.48
C ASP A 133 -5.68 9.29 3.76
N SER A 134 -4.38 8.95 3.66
CA SER A 134 -3.89 7.76 2.98
C SER A 134 -4.43 6.44 3.53
N ARG A 135 -4.87 6.40 4.79
CA ARG A 135 -5.38 5.18 5.43
C ARG A 135 -6.59 4.58 4.71
N PHE A 136 -7.41 5.43 4.10
CA PHE A 136 -8.52 4.96 3.27
C PHE A 136 -8.02 4.26 2.00
N MET A 137 -6.98 4.81 1.38
CA MET A 137 -6.37 4.21 0.20
C MET A 137 -5.55 2.96 0.53
N ASP A 138 -4.93 2.88 1.71
CA ASP A 138 -4.23 1.67 2.18
C ASP A 138 -5.18 0.47 2.29
N LEU A 139 -6.38 0.69 2.85
CA LEU A 139 -7.37 -0.37 2.95
C LEU A 139 -7.97 -0.73 1.59
N SER A 140 -8.21 0.27 0.72
CA SER A 140 -8.65 0.04 -0.66
C SER A 140 -7.64 -0.78 -1.45
N GLU A 141 -6.34 -0.46 -1.38
CA GLU A 141 -5.27 -1.21 -2.04
C GLU A 141 -5.22 -2.66 -1.57
N ARG A 142 -5.33 -2.89 -0.26
CA ARG A 142 -5.31 -4.23 0.32
C ARG A 142 -6.50 -5.08 -0.12
N VAL A 143 -7.69 -4.51 -0.13
CA VAL A 143 -8.90 -5.19 -0.63
C VAL A 143 -8.79 -5.50 -2.13
N LEU A 144 -8.27 -4.54 -2.89
CA LEU A 144 -8.06 -4.68 -4.32
C LEU A 144 -7.10 -5.83 -4.64
N TRP A 145 -5.91 -5.83 -4.04
CA TRP A 145 -4.90 -6.88 -4.22
C TRP A 145 -5.17 -8.14 -3.40
N GLY A 146 -6.12 -8.14 -2.49
CA GLY A 146 -6.55 -9.29 -1.72
C GLY A 146 -7.71 -10.02 -2.37
N ASP A 147 -8.87 -9.91 -1.75
CA ASP A 147 -10.06 -10.68 -2.10
C ASP A 147 -10.58 -10.41 -3.51
N LEU A 148 -10.55 -9.14 -3.98
CA LEU A 148 -11.08 -8.81 -5.31
C LEU A 148 -10.25 -9.42 -6.43
N MET A 149 -8.93 -9.23 -6.37
CA MET A 149 -8.04 -9.77 -7.38
C MET A 149 -8.07 -11.31 -7.38
N ARG A 150 -8.06 -11.92 -6.19
CA ARG A 150 -8.16 -13.38 -6.04
C ARG A 150 -9.42 -13.95 -6.70
N GLU A 151 -10.57 -13.26 -6.55
CA GLU A 151 -11.82 -13.67 -7.19
C GLU A 151 -11.76 -13.51 -8.70
N VAL A 152 -11.23 -12.39 -9.21
CA VAL A 152 -11.17 -12.11 -10.66
C VAL A 152 -10.27 -13.09 -11.39
N ILE A 153 -9.09 -13.41 -10.84
CA ILE A 153 -8.13 -14.34 -11.49
C ILE A 153 -8.47 -15.82 -11.28
N SER A 154 -9.37 -16.15 -10.35
CA SER A 154 -9.73 -17.53 -10.06
C SER A 154 -10.18 -18.26 -11.35
N PRO A 155 -9.89 -19.56 -11.51
CA PRO A 155 -10.29 -20.32 -12.70
C PRO A 155 -11.78 -20.63 -12.73
N SER A 156 -12.55 -20.27 -11.69
CA SER A 156 -13.97 -20.50 -11.60
C SER A 156 -14.75 -19.78 -12.72
N PRO A 157 -15.90 -20.32 -13.16
CA PRO A 157 -16.75 -19.64 -14.13
C PRO A 157 -17.20 -18.26 -13.68
N VAL A 158 -17.61 -17.42 -14.62
CA VAL A 158 -18.16 -16.09 -14.31
C VAL A 158 -19.41 -16.27 -13.44
N SER A 159 -19.38 -15.70 -12.25
CA SER A 159 -20.42 -15.73 -11.23
C SER A 159 -20.83 -14.30 -10.84
N PHE A 160 -21.83 -14.17 -9.98
CA PHE A 160 -22.21 -12.91 -9.38
C PHE A 160 -21.03 -12.29 -8.60
N GLU A 161 -20.30 -13.11 -7.86
CA GLU A 161 -19.16 -12.72 -7.05
C GLU A 161 -18.02 -12.18 -7.92
N LYS A 162 -17.66 -12.94 -8.97
CA LYS A 162 -16.64 -12.55 -9.94
C LYS A 162 -17.01 -11.26 -10.68
N HIS A 163 -18.27 -11.10 -11.05
CA HIS A 163 -18.78 -9.86 -11.64
C HIS A 163 -18.69 -8.68 -10.66
N THR A 164 -19.08 -8.88 -9.41
CA THR A 164 -19.01 -7.87 -8.35
C THR A 164 -17.57 -7.46 -8.07
N ALA A 165 -16.65 -8.42 -7.96
CA ALA A 165 -15.23 -8.16 -7.81
C ALA A 165 -14.65 -7.37 -9.00
N SER A 166 -14.99 -7.78 -10.22
CA SER A 166 -14.55 -7.10 -11.44
C SER A 166 -15.06 -5.66 -11.53
N GLN A 167 -16.32 -5.40 -11.15
CA GLN A 167 -16.86 -4.04 -11.11
C GLN A 167 -16.10 -3.20 -10.07
N ALA A 168 -15.84 -3.74 -8.87
CA ALA A 168 -15.10 -3.03 -7.84
C ALA A 168 -13.65 -2.71 -8.25
N LEU A 169 -12.99 -3.60 -9.00
CA LEU A 169 -11.67 -3.32 -9.60
C LEU A 169 -11.75 -2.17 -10.60
N VAL A 170 -12.75 -2.15 -11.46
CA VAL A 170 -12.93 -1.05 -12.43
C VAL A 170 -13.21 0.26 -11.70
N ASP A 171 -14.04 0.26 -10.67
CA ASP A 171 -14.32 1.46 -9.85
C ASP A 171 -13.04 1.98 -9.17
N ALA A 172 -12.17 1.09 -8.65
CA ALA A 172 -10.92 1.46 -8.03
C ALA A 172 -9.95 2.15 -9.00
N THR A 173 -10.04 1.90 -10.32
CA THR A 173 -9.22 2.63 -11.30
C THR A 173 -9.54 4.13 -11.34
N GLY A 174 -10.72 4.53 -10.92
CA GLY A 174 -11.10 5.93 -10.75
C GLY A 174 -10.47 6.60 -9.52
N MET A 175 -9.80 5.84 -8.65
CA MET A 175 -9.17 6.37 -7.43
C MET A 175 -7.65 6.51 -7.54
N ILE A 176 -7.05 6.19 -8.69
CA ILE A 176 -5.60 6.24 -8.91
C ILE A 176 -5.07 7.65 -8.67
N TYR A 177 -5.76 8.66 -9.19
CA TYR A 177 -5.37 10.07 -9.05
C TYR A 177 -6.50 10.90 -8.48
N ALA A 178 -6.12 11.95 -7.74
CA ALA A 178 -7.07 12.97 -7.29
C ALA A 178 -6.44 14.36 -7.37
N THR A 179 -7.27 15.39 -7.49
CA THR A 179 -6.82 16.78 -7.61
C THR A 179 -7.63 17.73 -6.74
N SER A 180 -7.00 18.83 -6.34
CA SER A 180 -7.64 19.97 -5.69
C SER A 180 -6.83 21.24 -5.95
N GLY A 181 -7.27 22.12 -6.84
CA GLY A 181 -6.46 23.25 -7.28
C GLY A 181 -5.16 22.77 -7.97
N GLU A 182 -4.01 23.25 -7.51
CA GLU A 182 -2.69 22.84 -8.00
C GLU A 182 -2.15 21.56 -7.33
N ASP A 183 -2.89 20.96 -6.42
CA ASP A 183 -2.52 19.73 -5.73
C ASP A 183 -2.91 18.50 -6.56
N LEU A 184 -1.98 17.53 -6.69
CA LEU A 184 -2.18 16.24 -7.35
C LEU A 184 -1.81 15.10 -6.40
N TRP A 185 -2.75 14.20 -6.13
CA TRP A 185 -2.52 12.97 -5.36
C TRP A 185 -2.34 11.77 -6.28
N VAL A 186 -1.32 10.96 -5.99
CA VAL A 186 -1.12 9.62 -6.56
C VAL A 186 -1.41 8.59 -5.48
N ASN A 187 -2.55 7.93 -5.59
CA ASN A 187 -3.13 7.08 -4.55
C ASN A 187 -2.84 5.59 -4.74
N LEU A 188 -3.01 5.08 -5.95
CA LEU A 188 -2.79 3.68 -6.28
C LEU A 188 -1.67 3.56 -7.32
N PHE A 189 -0.83 2.55 -7.15
CA PHE A 189 0.33 2.37 -8.00
C PHE A 189 0.05 1.31 -9.07
N THR A 190 -0.07 1.79 -10.30
CA THR A 190 -0.26 0.97 -11.50
C THR A 190 0.26 1.71 -12.71
N ASN A 191 0.72 0.98 -13.73
CA ASN A 191 1.17 1.58 -14.97
C ASN A 191 0.01 2.33 -15.63
N SER A 192 0.15 3.63 -15.77
CA SER A 192 -0.93 4.48 -16.27
C SER A 192 -0.43 5.79 -16.83
N THR A 193 -1.20 6.34 -17.74
CA THR A 193 -1.05 7.71 -18.27
C THR A 193 -2.40 8.41 -18.14
N THR A 194 -2.40 9.64 -17.66
CA THR A 194 -3.60 10.47 -17.63
C THR A 194 -3.30 11.91 -18.00
N HIS A 195 -4.27 12.56 -18.64
CA HIS A 195 -4.28 13.99 -18.82
C HIS A 195 -5.13 14.63 -17.73
N VAL A 196 -4.49 15.28 -16.78
CA VAL A 196 -5.14 16.06 -15.75
C VAL A 196 -5.43 17.44 -16.30
N LEU A 197 -6.71 17.73 -16.48
CA LEU A 197 -7.19 19.02 -17.00
C LEU A 197 -8.19 19.62 -16.02
N SER A 198 -7.82 20.74 -15.44
CA SER A 198 -8.66 21.60 -14.59
C SER A 198 -8.36 23.07 -14.88
N ASP A 199 -8.97 23.98 -14.13
CA ASP A 199 -8.68 25.41 -14.26
C ASP A 199 -7.22 25.72 -13.87
N GLU A 200 -6.64 24.97 -12.93
CA GLU A 200 -5.29 25.19 -12.40
C GLU A 200 -4.24 24.25 -13.01
N LEU A 201 -4.63 23.05 -13.46
CA LEU A 201 -3.72 22.02 -13.95
C LEU A 201 -4.03 21.63 -15.40
N ASN A 202 -3.00 21.65 -16.23
CA ASN A 202 -3.03 21.10 -17.58
C ASN A 202 -1.72 20.32 -17.82
N ILE A 203 -1.71 19.06 -17.35
CA ILE A 203 -0.51 18.22 -17.34
C ILE A 203 -0.82 16.78 -17.72
N ILE A 204 0.16 16.11 -18.30
CA ILE A 204 0.15 14.66 -18.47
C ILE A 204 0.95 14.06 -17.32
N VAL A 205 0.40 13.03 -16.70
CA VAL A 205 1.01 12.25 -15.64
C VAL A 205 1.21 10.83 -16.16
N ASP A 206 2.48 10.41 -16.25
CA ASP A 206 2.85 9.04 -16.55
C ASP A 206 3.32 8.34 -15.27
N GLN A 207 2.75 7.21 -14.94
CA GLN A 207 3.17 6.37 -13.82
C GLN A 207 3.68 5.03 -14.36
N MET A 208 4.92 4.68 -14.00
CA MET A 208 5.57 3.41 -14.32
C MET A 208 5.96 2.70 -13.02
N THR A 209 5.56 1.44 -12.88
CA THR A 209 5.82 0.69 -11.65
C THR A 209 5.83 -0.81 -11.88
N GLY A 210 6.62 -1.54 -11.10
CA GLY A 210 6.56 -2.99 -10.97
C GLY A 210 5.60 -3.47 -9.87
N MET A 211 4.86 -2.56 -9.22
CA MET A 211 3.88 -2.94 -8.20
C MET A 211 2.82 -3.91 -8.75
N PRO A 212 2.42 -4.89 -7.97
CA PRO A 212 2.68 -5.12 -6.54
C PRO A 212 3.92 -5.99 -6.24
N LEU A 213 4.69 -6.41 -7.24
CA LEU A 213 5.84 -7.31 -7.06
C LEU A 213 7.14 -6.57 -6.76
N GLU A 214 7.28 -5.34 -7.26
CA GLU A 214 8.44 -4.48 -7.04
C GLU A 214 8.05 -3.17 -6.39
N GLY A 215 8.90 -2.62 -5.52
CA GLY A 215 8.63 -1.40 -4.76
C GLY A 215 8.95 -0.10 -5.50
N ARG A 216 9.34 -0.15 -6.77
CA ARG A 216 9.71 1.04 -7.52
C ARG A 216 8.50 1.68 -8.22
N VAL A 217 8.31 2.96 -7.98
CA VAL A 217 7.28 3.78 -8.64
C VAL A 217 7.95 5.02 -9.23
N LYS A 218 7.81 5.22 -10.53
CA LYS A 218 8.28 6.40 -11.24
C LYS A 218 7.07 7.20 -11.73
N ILE A 219 7.06 8.49 -11.46
CA ILE A 219 6.03 9.43 -11.86
C ILE A 219 6.70 10.52 -12.68
N ARG A 220 6.28 10.68 -13.95
CA ARG A 220 6.74 11.75 -14.83
C ARG A 220 5.61 12.77 -15.00
N LEU A 221 5.96 14.05 -14.86
CA LEU A 221 5.05 15.16 -15.07
C LEU A 221 5.42 15.90 -16.35
N THR A 222 4.48 16.02 -17.27
CA THR A 222 4.68 16.72 -18.55
C THR A 222 3.64 17.83 -18.68
N GLY A 223 4.10 19.08 -18.69
CA GLY A 223 3.23 20.23 -18.93
C GLY A 223 2.73 20.24 -20.38
N TYR A 224 1.45 20.49 -20.59
CA TYR A 224 0.86 20.58 -21.91
C TYR A 224 1.35 21.83 -22.68
N SER A 225 1.60 22.93 -21.96
CA SER A 225 2.18 24.16 -22.51
C SER A 225 3.70 24.15 -22.37
N ARG A 226 4.38 24.84 -23.30
CA ARG A 226 5.82 25.11 -23.18
C ARG A 226 6.08 25.99 -21.95
N GLY A 227 6.98 25.56 -21.06
CA GLY A 227 7.39 26.33 -19.90
C GLY A 227 7.33 25.53 -18.60
N ARG A 228 7.40 26.28 -17.51
CA ARG A 228 7.30 25.74 -16.17
C ARG A 228 5.86 25.75 -15.71
N PHE A 229 5.51 24.77 -14.87
CA PHE A 229 4.20 24.68 -14.23
C PHE A 229 4.37 24.35 -12.75
N HIS A 230 3.43 24.79 -11.93
CA HIS A 230 3.43 24.50 -10.51
C HIS A 230 2.52 23.31 -10.21
N VAL A 231 3.00 22.36 -9.42
CA VAL A 231 2.21 21.24 -8.88
C VAL A 231 2.72 20.93 -7.49
N ARG A 232 1.81 20.82 -6.55
CA ARG A 232 2.04 20.21 -5.27
C ARG A 232 1.68 18.73 -5.37
N LEU A 233 2.71 17.91 -5.58
CA LEU A 233 2.56 16.47 -5.79
C LEU A 233 2.52 15.74 -4.45
N HIS A 234 1.49 14.92 -4.25
CA HIS A 234 1.29 14.05 -3.09
C HIS A 234 1.42 12.60 -3.54
N VAL A 235 2.50 11.92 -3.16
CA VAL A 235 2.71 10.51 -3.45
C VAL A 235 2.41 9.70 -2.19
N ARG A 236 1.45 8.77 -2.27
CA ARG A 236 1.05 7.96 -1.11
C ARG A 236 2.23 7.13 -0.59
N ILE A 237 2.34 7.07 0.74
CA ILE A 237 3.22 6.13 1.43
C ILE A 237 2.34 4.99 1.93
N PRO A 238 2.41 3.79 1.31
CA PRO A 238 1.59 2.65 1.73
C PRO A 238 1.82 2.29 3.19
N GLY A 239 0.76 1.93 3.90
CA GLY A 239 0.85 1.57 5.31
C GLY A 239 1.81 0.41 5.56
N TRP A 240 1.82 -0.60 4.67
CA TRP A 240 2.75 -1.73 4.77
C TRP A 240 4.23 -1.32 4.65
N ALA A 241 4.54 -0.26 3.91
CA ALA A 241 5.91 0.25 3.76
C ALA A 241 6.44 0.98 5.01
N VAL A 242 5.56 1.30 5.96
CA VAL A 242 5.89 2.01 7.22
C VAL A 242 5.39 1.26 8.46
N GLY A 243 5.13 -0.04 8.35
CA GLY A 243 4.72 -0.87 9.47
C GLY A 243 3.32 -0.56 10.02
N ARG A 244 2.42 -0.04 9.19
CA ARG A 244 1.03 0.26 9.55
C ARG A 244 0.07 -0.70 8.86
N PHE A 245 -0.70 -1.44 9.64
CA PHE A 245 -1.71 -2.38 9.15
C PHE A 245 -3.03 -2.15 9.91
N GLU A 246 -4.07 -1.74 9.20
CA GLU A 246 -5.38 -1.44 9.78
C GLU A 246 -6.35 -2.63 9.63
N PRO A 247 -7.22 -2.91 10.59
CA PRO A 247 -7.28 -2.25 11.90
C PRO A 247 -6.20 -2.79 12.85
N LYS A 248 -5.44 -1.87 13.43
CA LYS A 248 -4.34 -2.19 14.37
C LYS A 248 -4.79 -2.90 15.64
N GLU A 249 -6.07 -2.80 15.96
CA GLU A 249 -6.69 -3.51 17.08
C GLU A 249 -6.83 -5.02 16.81
N LYS A 250 -6.82 -5.42 15.54
CA LYS A 250 -6.91 -6.82 15.11
C LYS A 250 -5.58 -7.39 14.65
N TYR A 251 -4.74 -6.57 14.08
CA TYR A 251 -3.54 -7.02 13.38
C TYR A 251 -2.31 -6.23 13.81
N VAL A 252 -1.22 -6.96 14.01
CA VAL A 252 0.10 -6.37 14.30
C VAL A 252 1.15 -6.98 13.40
N PHE A 253 2.14 -6.16 13.01
CA PHE A 253 3.35 -6.68 12.40
C PHE A 253 4.12 -7.51 13.43
N SER A 254 4.61 -8.67 13.00
CA SER A 254 5.58 -9.43 13.74
C SER A 254 6.97 -9.17 13.16
N ASN A 255 7.90 -8.82 14.03
CA ASN A 255 9.24 -8.38 13.65
C ASN A 255 10.27 -9.53 13.60
N ASP A 256 9.82 -10.78 13.63
CA ASP A 256 10.68 -11.93 13.89
C ASP A 256 11.08 -12.69 12.62
N ALA A 257 10.85 -12.14 11.41
CA ALA A 257 11.26 -12.78 10.17
C ALA A 257 12.78 -12.75 10.00
N LYS A 258 13.37 -13.90 9.62
CA LYS A 258 14.78 -14.01 9.22
C LYS A 258 14.83 -14.51 7.79
N VAL A 259 15.42 -13.75 6.90
CA VAL A 259 15.65 -14.17 5.51
C VAL A 259 17.14 -14.54 5.38
N ASP A 260 17.43 -15.74 4.88
CA ASP A 260 18.78 -16.26 4.72
C ASP A 260 19.66 -16.12 5.97
N GLY A 261 19.06 -16.30 7.15
CA GLY A 261 19.73 -16.17 8.45
C GLY A 261 19.98 -14.75 8.92
N VAL A 262 19.66 -13.74 8.11
CA VAL A 262 19.70 -12.32 8.51
C VAL A 262 18.38 -11.94 9.14
N GLU A 263 18.43 -11.34 10.34
CA GLU A 263 17.22 -10.82 10.99
C GLU A 263 16.64 -9.69 10.16
N THR A 264 15.61 -10.00 9.35
CA THR A 264 14.80 -8.96 8.69
C THR A 264 13.91 -8.25 9.70
N GLY A 265 13.66 -8.88 10.81
CA GLY A 265 12.80 -8.40 11.88
C GLY A 265 13.42 -7.30 12.72
N ALA A 266 14.73 -7.22 12.78
CA ALA A 266 15.38 -5.98 13.21
C ALA A 266 15.04 -4.84 12.23
N ALA A 267 14.72 -5.16 11.02
CA ALA A 267 14.06 -4.34 10.05
C ALA A 267 12.55 -4.55 10.12
N SER A 268 11.89 -4.10 11.18
CA SER A 268 10.57 -3.51 11.00
C SER A 268 10.58 -2.80 9.63
N PRO A 269 9.51 -2.86 8.82
CA PRO A 269 9.39 -1.98 7.65
C PRO A 269 9.77 -0.52 7.96
N ILE A 270 9.74 -0.13 9.24
CA ILE A 270 10.18 1.12 9.83
C ILE A 270 11.70 1.35 9.74
N THR A 271 12.56 0.34 9.57
CA THR A 271 14.01 0.54 9.51
C THR A 271 14.54 0.83 8.10
N LYS A 272 13.78 0.47 7.06
CA LYS A 272 14.00 0.95 5.70
C LYS A 272 12.86 1.89 5.33
N THR A 273 13.07 3.17 5.50
CA THR A 273 12.14 4.21 5.03
C THR A 273 12.10 4.21 3.51
N PRO A 274 10.92 4.49 2.91
CA PRO A 274 10.85 4.76 1.48
C PRO A 274 11.86 5.83 1.07
N THR A 275 12.58 5.62 -0.02
CA THR A 275 13.54 6.58 -0.54
C THR A 275 12.94 7.31 -1.73
N PHE A 276 13.11 8.63 -1.77
CA PHE A 276 12.54 9.48 -2.82
C PHE A 276 13.64 10.13 -3.63
N TYR A 277 13.46 10.18 -4.94
CA TYR A 277 14.37 10.80 -5.88
C TYR A 277 13.60 11.79 -6.76
N ILE A 278 14.21 12.94 -7.02
CA ILE A 278 13.71 13.93 -7.99
C ILE A 278 14.77 14.08 -9.07
N ASN A 279 14.42 13.75 -10.31
CA ASN A 279 15.35 13.77 -11.44
C ASN A 279 16.64 12.98 -11.15
N GLY A 280 16.51 11.80 -10.54
CA GLY A 280 17.62 10.91 -10.20
C GLY A 280 18.45 11.32 -8.98
N ARG A 281 18.12 12.40 -8.30
CA ARG A 281 18.80 12.86 -7.08
C ARG A 281 17.95 12.54 -5.87
N GLU A 282 18.53 11.89 -4.87
CA GLU A 282 17.85 11.59 -3.62
C GLU A 282 17.37 12.87 -2.92
N SER A 283 16.12 12.89 -2.51
CA SER A 283 15.53 13.98 -1.75
C SER A 283 15.67 13.70 -0.26
N LEU A 284 16.56 14.42 0.40
CA LEU A 284 16.81 14.30 1.85
C LEU A 284 15.77 15.03 2.69
N THR A 285 14.99 15.93 2.09
CA THR A 285 13.94 16.70 2.75
C THR A 285 12.59 16.21 2.29
N SER A 286 11.90 15.47 3.15
CA SER A 286 10.56 14.99 2.88
C SER A 286 9.57 15.59 3.86
N VAL A 287 8.55 16.26 3.33
CA VAL A 287 7.36 16.63 4.09
C VAL A 287 6.35 15.49 3.94
N VAL A 288 5.86 14.99 5.06
CA VAL A 288 4.82 13.96 5.07
C VAL A 288 3.54 14.56 5.65
N GLU A 289 2.49 14.59 4.85
CA GLU A 289 1.18 15.07 5.25
C GLU A 289 0.13 13.97 5.00
N ASN A 290 -0.66 13.62 5.99
CA ASN A 290 -1.74 12.61 5.92
C ASN A 290 -1.33 11.27 5.28
N GLY A 291 -0.05 10.88 5.45
CA GLY A 291 0.52 9.65 4.86
C GLY A 291 0.91 9.78 3.39
N TYR A 292 1.10 11.00 2.91
CA TYR A 292 1.64 11.30 1.59
C TYR A 292 2.99 12.00 1.71
N PHE A 293 3.92 11.61 0.85
CA PHE A 293 5.12 12.39 0.60
C PHE A 293 4.75 13.57 -0.29
N VAL A 294 5.03 14.79 0.18
CA VAL A 294 4.59 16.03 -0.48
C VAL A 294 5.78 16.76 -1.09
N ILE A 295 5.69 17.06 -2.39
CA ILE A 295 6.68 17.80 -3.15
C ILE A 295 6.00 19.04 -3.73
N ASP A 296 6.22 20.19 -3.11
CA ASP A 296 5.66 21.47 -3.50
C ASP A 296 6.73 22.26 -4.26
N ARG A 297 6.60 22.34 -5.59
CA ARG A 297 7.58 23.03 -6.43
C ARG A 297 7.07 23.40 -7.84
N THR A 298 7.83 24.26 -8.50
CA THR A 298 7.72 24.48 -9.94
C THR A 298 8.48 23.40 -10.71
N TRP A 299 7.82 22.76 -11.66
CA TRP A 299 8.31 21.66 -12.47
C TRP A 299 8.66 22.12 -13.88
N ASN A 300 9.62 21.42 -14.51
CA ASN A 300 9.81 21.48 -15.96
C ASN A 300 9.09 20.27 -16.58
N SER A 301 8.68 20.43 -17.84
CA SER A 301 8.09 19.31 -18.58
C SER A 301 9.08 18.15 -18.69
N GLY A 302 8.66 16.97 -18.28
CA GLY A 302 9.49 15.76 -18.25
C GLY A 302 10.22 15.52 -16.92
N ASP A 303 10.08 16.39 -15.92
CA ASP A 303 10.61 16.10 -14.58
C ASP A 303 9.99 14.82 -14.01
N GLU A 304 10.82 14.05 -13.27
CA GLU A 304 10.46 12.76 -12.73
C GLU A 304 10.61 12.71 -11.20
N VAL A 305 9.67 12.04 -10.55
CA VAL A 305 9.79 11.56 -9.18
C VAL A 305 9.89 10.05 -9.19
N MET A 306 10.83 9.47 -8.47
CA MET A 306 10.93 8.05 -8.24
C MET A 306 10.85 7.77 -6.75
N VAL A 307 10.07 6.77 -6.40
CA VAL A 307 9.95 6.26 -5.03
C VAL A 307 10.39 4.81 -5.01
N GLU A 308 11.20 4.44 -4.04
CA GLU A 308 11.57 3.06 -3.75
C GLU A 308 11.01 2.67 -2.40
N PHE A 309 9.98 1.82 -2.40
CA PHE A 309 9.42 1.22 -1.20
C PHE A 309 10.20 -0.03 -0.82
N PRO A 310 10.46 -0.26 0.49
CA PRO A 310 11.11 -1.49 0.92
C PRO A 310 10.18 -2.69 0.71
N MET A 311 10.61 -3.65 -0.12
CA MET A 311 9.88 -4.88 -0.41
C MET A 311 10.43 -6.05 0.39
N LEU A 312 10.49 -5.89 1.71
CA LEU A 312 10.90 -6.96 2.63
C LEU A 312 9.68 -7.83 3.00
N PRO A 313 9.86 -9.15 3.16
CA PRO A 313 8.82 -10.00 3.72
C PRO A 313 8.57 -9.62 5.18
N TYR A 314 7.31 -9.72 5.61
CA TYR A 314 6.91 -9.47 6.98
C TYR A 314 5.76 -10.38 7.37
N PHE A 315 5.63 -10.62 8.68
CA PHE A 315 4.52 -11.38 9.21
C PHE A 315 3.45 -10.46 9.80
N VAL A 316 2.19 -10.87 9.65
CA VAL A 316 1.05 -10.24 10.31
C VAL A 316 0.39 -11.25 11.22
N LYS A 317 0.22 -10.90 12.48
CA LYS A 317 -0.47 -11.71 13.49
C LYS A 317 -1.83 -11.09 13.83
N GLU A 318 -2.80 -11.95 14.11
CA GLU A 318 -4.06 -11.51 14.70
C GLU A 318 -3.90 -11.27 16.21
N VAL A 319 -4.37 -10.10 16.66
CA VAL A 319 -4.40 -9.74 18.10
C VAL A 319 -5.48 -10.56 18.82
N GLY A 320 -5.19 -11.02 20.04
CA GLY A 320 -6.16 -11.67 20.93
C GLY A 320 -6.42 -13.15 20.66
N LYS A 321 -5.81 -13.75 19.66
CA LYS A 321 -5.72 -15.21 19.56
C LYS A 321 -4.49 -15.66 20.32
N ASP A 322 -4.65 -16.57 21.27
CA ASP A 322 -3.57 -17.08 22.12
C ASP A 322 -2.31 -17.41 21.32
N SER A 323 -1.16 -16.97 21.82
CA SER A 323 0.15 -17.21 21.21
C SER A 323 0.48 -18.69 21.00
N ALA A 324 -0.28 -19.60 21.61
CA ALA A 324 -0.23 -21.04 21.41
C ALA A 324 -1.00 -21.53 20.16
N SER A 325 -1.95 -20.74 19.64
CA SER A 325 -2.63 -21.06 18.38
C SER A 325 -1.91 -20.42 17.20
N VAL A 326 -0.97 -21.15 16.63
CA VAL A 326 -0.14 -20.77 15.47
C VAL A 326 -0.97 -20.45 14.19
N ALA A 327 -2.29 -20.57 14.26
CA ALA A 327 -3.21 -20.38 13.13
C ALA A 327 -3.40 -18.93 12.65
N ALA A 328 -2.70 -17.96 13.22
CA ALA A 328 -2.98 -16.55 13.02
C ALA A 328 -1.76 -15.76 12.52
N CYS A 329 -0.81 -16.40 11.85
CA CYS A 329 0.35 -15.75 11.27
C CYS A 329 0.31 -15.86 9.75
N HIS A 330 0.44 -14.73 9.06
CA HIS A 330 0.40 -14.62 7.61
C HIS A 330 1.67 -13.94 7.11
N LEU A 331 2.20 -14.44 6.00
CA LEU A 331 3.38 -13.89 5.34
C LEU A 331 2.95 -12.91 4.25
N PHE A 332 3.52 -11.73 4.27
CA PHE A 332 3.31 -10.69 3.26
C PHE A 332 4.64 -10.17 2.71
N ARG A 333 4.59 -9.67 1.48
CA ARG A 333 5.62 -8.84 0.88
C ARG A 333 4.94 -7.72 0.09
N GLY A 334 5.23 -6.46 0.44
CA GLY A 334 4.41 -5.36 -0.06
C GLY A 334 2.94 -5.51 0.35
N VAL A 335 2.03 -5.41 -0.57
CA VAL A 335 0.59 -5.60 -0.35
C VAL A 335 0.11 -7.04 -0.53
N LEU A 336 0.97 -7.93 -1.06
CA LEU A 336 0.61 -9.30 -1.41
C LEU A 336 0.80 -10.26 -0.23
N GLU A 337 -0.23 -11.06 0.01
CA GLU A 337 -0.12 -12.24 0.86
C GLU A 337 0.59 -13.37 0.12
N TYR A 338 1.51 -14.03 0.79
CA TYR A 338 2.22 -15.22 0.33
C TYR A 338 1.59 -16.47 0.92
N VAL A 339 1.20 -17.39 0.07
CA VAL A 339 0.51 -18.62 0.45
C VAL A 339 1.33 -19.85 0.05
N PRO A 340 1.19 -20.99 0.77
CA PRO A 340 1.90 -22.21 0.40
C PRO A 340 1.41 -22.73 -0.95
N GLN A 341 2.34 -23.09 -1.83
CA GLN A 341 2.02 -23.66 -3.14
C GLN A 341 1.46 -25.09 -3.04
N GLN A 342 1.87 -25.83 -2.01
CA GLN A 342 1.35 -27.16 -1.74
C GLN A 342 0.30 -27.07 -0.65
N SER A 343 -0.84 -27.70 -0.87
CA SER A 343 -1.96 -27.73 0.10
C SER A 343 -1.68 -28.72 1.23
N ASP A 344 -0.64 -28.50 2.01
CA ASP A 344 -0.51 -29.18 3.27
C ASP A 344 -1.44 -28.51 4.29
N LYS A 345 -2.61 -29.11 4.49
CA LYS A 345 -3.67 -28.61 5.39
C LYS A 345 -3.20 -28.46 6.84
N ASP A 346 -2.10 -29.10 7.21
CA ASP A 346 -1.55 -29.10 8.56
C ASP A 346 -0.38 -28.12 8.74
N PHE A 347 0.07 -27.47 7.64
CA PHE A 347 1.14 -26.48 7.75
C PHE A 347 0.68 -25.24 8.47
N ARG A 348 1.41 -24.87 9.53
CA ARG A 348 1.15 -23.66 10.32
C ARG A 348 2.40 -22.79 10.34
N LEU A 349 2.25 -21.56 9.88
CA LEU A 349 3.32 -20.58 9.84
C LEU A 349 3.64 -20.08 11.26
N SER A 350 4.90 -20.19 11.67
CA SER A 350 5.41 -19.58 12.90
C SER A 350 6.11 -18.25 12.57
N PRO A 351 5.92 -17.19 13.36
CA PRO A 351 6.54 -15.90 13.09
C PRO A 351 8.06 -15.88 13.27
N ASN A 352 8.64 -16.88 13.93
CA ASN A 352 10.10 -16.97 14.19
C ASN A 352 10.81 -17.90 13.23
N VAL A 353 10.14 -18.27 12.13
CA VAL A 353 10.71 -19.19 11.15
C VAL A 353 11.70 -18.46 10.24
N GLY A 354 12.79 -19.11 9.90
CA GLY A 354 13.70 -18.63 8.88
C GLY A 354 13.08 -18.77 7.50
N LEU A 355 13.18 -17.71 6.71
CA LEU A 355 12.79 -17.68 5.31
C LEU A 355 14.06 -17.81 4.46
N LYS A 356 14.01 -18.63 3.42
CA LYS A 356 15.01 -18.62 2.36
C LYS A 356 14.36 -18.02 1.13
N GLU A 357 14.91 -16.91 0.64
CA GLU A 357 14.42 -16.27 -0.57
C GLU A 357 14.92 -17.01 -1.80
N THR A 358 14.03 -17.30 -2.74
CA THR A 358 14.29 -17.90 -4.04
C THR A 358 13.47 -17.16 -5.09
N GLU A 359 13.58 -17.55 -6.34
CA GLU A 359 12.82 -16.94 -7.43
C GLU A 359 12.15 -18.02 -8.28
N SER A 360 10.97 -17.70 -8.83
CA SER A 360 10.35 -18.50 -9.88
C SER A 360 11.09 -18.31 -11.22
N GLU A 361 10.73 -19.11 -12.22
CA GLU A 361 11.26 -18.96 -13.59
C GLU A 361 10.99 -17.57 -14.18
N ASP A 362 9.91 -16.93 -13.76
CA ASP A 362 9.52 -15.58 -14.19
C ASP A 362 10.10 -14.46 -13.30
N GLY A 363 11.05 -14.78 -12.40
CA GLY A 363 11.68 -13.81 -11.51
C GLY A 363 10.80 -13.31 -10.36
N VAL A 364 9.72 -14.01 -10.05
CA VAL A 364 8.86 -13.68 -8.90
C VAL A 364 9.52 -14.20 -7.61
N PRO A 365 9.72 -13.35 -6.59
CA PRO A 365 10.25 -13.79 -5.31
C PRO A 365 9.38 -14.85 -4.64
N LEU A 366 10.01 -15.91 -4.17
CA LEU A 366 9.41 -17.02 -3.44
C LEU A 366 10.11 -17.15 -2.08
N TYR A 367 9.43 -17.76 -1.10
CA TYR A 367 10.02 -18.02 0.21
C TYR A 367 9.90 -19.49 0.58
N GLU A 368 11.05 -20.16 0.77
CA GLU A 368 11.11 -21.51 1.30
C GLU A 368 11.16 -21.46 2.83
N ILE A 369 10.33 -22.27 3.46
CA ILE A 369 10.23 -22.42 4.91
C ILE A 369 10.34 -23.91 5.25
N LYS A 370 11.17 -24.25 6.23
CA LYS A 370 11.20 -25.59 6.79
C LYS A 370 10.17 -25.77 7.87
N ASP A 371 9.36 -26.80 7.76
CA ASP A 371 8.43 -27.20 8.82
C ASP A 371 9.16 -27.88 10.01
N ALA A 372 8.42 -28.23 11.06
CA ALA A 372 8.99 -28.92 12.20
C ALA A 372 9.54 -30.34 11.90
N LYS A 373 9.27 -30.87 10.70
CA LYS A 373 9.75 -32.17 10.20
C LYS A 373 10.85 -32.00 9.16
N GLU A 374 11.42 -30.79 9.02
CA GLU A 374 12.42 -30.42 8.01
C GLU A 374 11.93 -30.49 6.54
N ASN A 375 10.62 -30.63 6.30
CA ASN A 375 10.10 -30.54 4.94
C ASN A 375 10.13 -29.08 4.49
N VAL A 376 10.49 -28.86 3.21
CA VAL A 376 10.48 -27.54 2.60
C VAL A 376 9.10 -27.24 2.05
N VAL A 377 8.53 -26.13 2.48
CA VAL A 377 7.27 -25.59 1.96
C VAL A 377 7.57 -24.27 1.27
N THR A 378 7.21 -24.17 -0.01
CA THR A 378 7.42 -22.96 -0.81
C THR A 378 6.19 -22.07 -0.72
N PHE A 379 6.39 -20.80 -0.38
CA PHE A 379 5.39 -19.75 -0.37
C PHE A 379 5.55 -18.86 -1.59
N ALA A 380 4.46 -18.63 -2.30
CA ALA A 380 4.38 -17.74 -3.44
C ALA A 380 3.30 -16.67 -3.22
N PRO A 381 3.39 -15.51 -3.88
CA PRO A 381 2.28 -14.59 -3.89
C PRO A 381 1.05 -15.28 -4.47
N TYR A 382 -0.10 -15.15 -3.84
CA TYR A 382 -1.32 -15.87 -4.23
C TYR A 382 -1.70 -15.63 -5.71
N ILE A 383 -1.28 -14.50 -6.30
CA ILE A 383 -1.54 -14.16 -7.70
C ILE A 383 -0.75 -15.02 -8.70
N SER A 384 0.27 -15.75 -8.27
CA SER A 384 1.09 -16.66 -9.10
C SER A 384 0.78 -18.15 -8.85
N VAL A 385 -0.18 -18.47 -7.99
CA VAL A 385 -0.53 -19.85 -7.60
C VAL A 385 -1.62 -20.45 -8.52
N TRP A 386 -2.07 -19.72 -9.55
CA TRP A 386 -3.13 -20.14 -10.47
C TRP A 386 -2.65 -20.42 -11.89
#